data_161b378a646e5e86127070f8f6dda2f6
#
_entry.id   161b378a646e5e86127070f8f6dda2f6
#
_cell.length_a   1.000
_cell.length_b   1.000
_cell.length_c   1.000
_cell.angle_alpha   90.00
_cell.angle_beta   90.00
_cell.angle_gamma   90.00
#
_symmetry.space_group_name_H-M   'P 1'
#
loop_
_entity.id
_entity.type
_entity.pdbx_description
1 polymer ?
#
loop_
_entity_poly.entity_id
_entity_poly.type
_entity_poly.pdbx_seq_one_letter_code
_entity_poly.pdbx_strand_id
1 'polypeptide(L)'
;MRHLYLFLVLFIFFSCSSEDNESETTDPVLTASDFSPNSEGSYWVYNVDSTSADLPEMDFSSIDSLYIVSTSNAAYILEANNGIGADGSMNSILTSGSLSTTDTTLIYSGALDLPIDIVVDQALEISDLILIDLEADNGSVLSTIEGAFTETIDIQGSMIPINVNFELFSAKEDLYDSKIVNGVSYTNVYEGTLNFNLSVTGTITIFGFGQNINIIESQNILSIKYYYGANLGLLRAESEQGFELAPEVIALIDQTSGGNEFPSSATVTGVEALINYVIN
;
A
#
# COMPACT_ATOMS: atom_id res chain seq x y z
N MET A 1 -4.36 91.23 -41.34
CA MET A 1 -3.68 90.52 -42.41
C MET A 1 -3.07 89.21 -41.78
N ARG A 2 -3.44 88.15 -42.29
CA ARG A 2 -2.98 86.76 -42.05
C ARG A 2 -3.88 85.93 -41.15
N HIS A 3 -4.75 85.23 -41.77
CA HIS A 3 -5.65 84.22 -41.20
C HIS A 3 -4.85 82.97 -40.82
N LEU A 4 -4.98 82.54 -39.57
CA LEU A 4 -4.44 81.30 -39.14
C LEU A 4 -5.64 80.33 -38.93
N TYR A 5 -5.81 79.40 -39.83
CA TYR A 5 -6.80 78.32 -39.71
C TYR A 5 -6.23 77.26 -38.74
N LEU A 6 -6.91 77.14 -37.61
CA LEU A 6 -6.61 76.05 -36.63
C LEU A 6 -7.39 74.80 -37.05
N PHE A 7 -6.71 73.85 -37.59
CA PHE A 7 -7.28 72.53 -37.95
C PHE A 7 -7.36 71.66 -36.67
N LEU A 8 -8.59 71.54 -36.12
CA LEU A 8 -8.88 70.64 -35.01
C LEU A 8 -9.09 69.19 -35.55
N VAL A 9 -8.09 68.36 -35.48
CA VAL A 9 -8.21 66.93 -35.84
C VAL A 9 -8.77 66.19 -34.63
N LEU A 10 -10.03 65.73 -34.78
CA LEU A 10 -10.75 64.92 -33.81
C LEU A 10 -10.30 63.48 -34.00
N PHE A 11 -9.37 62.97 -33.11
CA PHE A 11 -9.05 61.58 -33.04
C PHE A 11 -10.14 60.81 -32.28
N ILE A 12 -10.97 60.09 -33.01
CA ILE A 12 -11.90 59.12 -32.46
C ILE A 12 -11.12 57.85 -32.17
N PHE A 13 -10.78 57.65 -30.90
CA PHE A 13 -10.26 56.36 -30.43
C PHE A 13 -11.40 55.38 -30.40
N PHE A 14 -11.49 54.49 -31.40
CA PHE A 14 -12.25 53.26 -31.28
C PHE A 14 -11.45 52.38 -30.31
N SER A 15 -11.84 52.40 -29.02
CA SER A 15 -11.45 51.38 -28.06
C SER A 15 -12.23 50.12 -28.43
N CYS A 16 -11.62 49.22 -29.17
CA CYS A 16 -12.04 47.83 -29.24
C CYS A 16 -11.72 47.21 -27.87
N SER A 17 -12.70 47.10 -26.99
CA SER A 17 -12.60 46.15 -25.89
C SER A 17 -12.76 44.76 -26.51
N SER A 18 -11.67 44.09 -26.81
CA SER A 18 -11.66 42.64 -26.88
C SER A 18 -12.04 42.16 -25.48
N GLU A 19 -13.27 41.71 -25.32
CA GLU A 19 -13.58 40.76 -24.24
C GLU A 19 -12.75 39.52 -24.58
N ASP A 20 -11.55 39.48 -24.02
CA ASP A 20 -10.83 38.23 -23.85
C ASP A 20 -11.71 37.40 -22.92
N ASN A 21 -12.58 36.57 -23.50
CA ASN A 21 -13.03 35.37 -22.86
C ASN A 21 -11.78 34.52 -22.65
N GLU A 22 -11.06 34.81 -21.58
CA GLU A 22 -10.22 33.79 -20.96
C GLU A 22 -11.19 32.66 -20.64
N SER A 23 -11.28 31.70 -21.53
CA SER A 23 -11.76 30.38 -21.19
C SER A 23 -10.81 29.93 -20.10
N GLU A 24 -11.21 30.06 -18.83
CA GLU A 24 -10.57 29.38 -17.75
C GLU A 24 -10.61 27.91 -18.13
N THR A 25 -9.52 27.42 -18.69
CA THR A 25 -9.26 25.99 -18.76
C THR A 25 -9.05 25.58 -17.31
N THR A 26 -10.14 25.25 -16.61
CA THR A 26 -10.03 24.55 -15.35
C THR A 26 -9.30 23.27 -15.67
N ASP A 27 -8.10 23.12 -15.14
CA ASP A 27 -7.40 21.84 -15.20
C ASP A 27 -8.36 20.74 -14.70
N PRO A 28 -8.42 19.60 -15.36
CA PRO A 28 -9.31 18.52 -14.97
C PRO A 28 -9.04 18.17 -13.50
N VAL A 29 -10.10 18.20 -12.68
CA VAL A 29 -10.01 17.80 -11.28
C VAL A 29 -9.71 16.31 -11.25
N LEU A 30 -8.61 15.92 -10.60
CA LEU A 30 -8.24 14.52 -10.41
C LEU A 30 -9.24 13.82 -9.49
N THR A 31 -9.59 12.61 -9.86
CA THR A 31 -10.42 11.70 -9.06
C THR A 31 -9.66 10.45 -8.67
N ALA A 32 -10.11 9.72 -7.66
CA ALA A 32 -9.46 8.47 -7.25
C ALA A 32 -9.51 7.41 -8.35
N SER A 33 -10.53 7.45 -9.23
CA SER A 33 -10.60 6.56 -10.39
C SER A 33 -9.50 6.82 -11.42
N ASP A 34 -8.93 8.03 -11.48
CA ASP A 34 -7.77 8.30 -12.33
C ASP A 34 -6.53 7.51 -11.85
N PHE A 35 -6.39 7.31 -10.54
CA PHE A 35 -5.29 6.52 -9.98
C PHE A 35 -5.55 5.02 -9.95
N SER A 36 -6.77 4.60 -10.22
CA SER A 36 -7.18 3.20 -10.17
C SER A 36 -8.09 2.87 -11.34
N PRO A 37 -7.54 2.81 -12.58
CA PRO A 37 -8.31 2.44 -13.76
C PRO A 37 -9.00 1.09 -13.57
N ASN A 38 -10.33 1.05 -13.76
CA ASN A 38 -11.14 -0.12 -13.43
C ASN A 38 -11.93 -0.67 -14.66
N SER A 39 -11.48 -0.35 -15.86
CA SER A 39 -12.12 -0.82 -17.10
C SER A 39 -11.79 -2.30 -17.35
N GLU A 40 -12.79 -3.09 -17.71
CA GLU A 40 -12.64 -4.50 -18.06
C GLU A 40 -11.64 -4.67 -19.21
N GLY A 41 -10.76 -5.66 -19.08
CA GLY A 41 -9.68 -5.93 -20.03
C GLY A 41 -8.40 -5.12 -19.78
N SER A 42 -8.39 -4.22 -18.79
CA SER A 42 -7.15 -3.61 -18.33
C SER A 42 -6.29 -4.64 -17.59
N TYR A 43 -4.97 -4.58 -17.80
CA TYR A 43 -4.01 -5.42 -17.10
C TYR A 43 -2.69 -4.70 -16.87
N TRP A 44 -1.95 -5.18 -15.86
CA TRP A 44 -0.64 -4.67 -15.44
C TRP A 44 0.32 -5.83 -15.24
N VAL A 45 1.58 -5.61 -15.58
CA VAL A 45 2.66 -6.59 -15.40
C VAL A 45 3.77 -5.95 -14.58
N TYR A 46 4.16 -6.60 -13.50
CA TYR A 46 5.17 -6.15 -12.56
C TYR A 46 6.36 -7.09 -12.53
N ASN A 47 7.58 -6.54 -12.49
CA ASN A 47 8.73 -7.27 -11.99
C ASN A 47 8.69 -7.24 -10.46
N VAL A 48 8.84 -8.40 -9.84
CA VAL A 48 8.85 -8.57 -8.39
C VAL A 48 10.21 -9.12 -7.99
N ASP A 49 10.92 -8.37 -7.16
CA ASP A 49 12.21 -8.78 -6.60
C ASP A 49 12.09 -8.82 -5.07
N SER A 50 12.52 -9.92 -4.46
CA SER A 50 12.58 -10.10 -3.00
C SER A 50 14.00 -10.42 -2.58
N THR A 51 14.46 -9.84 -1.46
CA THR A 51 15.78 -10.10 -0.90
C THR A 51 15.72 -10.14 0.63
N SER A 52 16.51 -11.04 1.21
CA SER A 52 16.68 -11.15 2.66
C SER A 52 18.15 -11.39 3.01
N ALA A 53 18.67 -10.58 3.94
CA ALA A 53 20.03 -10.79 4.45
C ALA A 53 20.12 -12.01 5.38
N ASP A 54 19.04 -12.32 6.09
CA ASP A 54 18.98 -13.33 7.13
C ASP A 54 18.52 -14.69 6.59
N LEU A 55 17.68 -14.68 5.54
CA LEU A 55 17.02 -15.84 4.93
C LEU A 55 17.25 -15.84 3.41
N PRO A 56 18.45 -16.19 2.90
CA PRO A 56 18.74 -16.15 1.46
C PRO A 56 17.83 -17.05 0.60
N GLU A 57 17.15 -18.03 1.19
CA GLU A 57 16.12 -18.83 0.52
C GLU A 57 14.84 -18.04 0.19
N MET A 58 14.68 -16.86 0.77
CA MET A 58 13.60 -15.92 0.44
C MET A 58 13.96 -14.96 -0.69
N ASP A 59 15.19 -15.04 -1.22
CA ASP A 59 15.59 -14.28 -2.39
C ASP A 59 14.94 -14.88 -3.64
N PHE A 60 14.17 -14.08 -4.35
CA PHE A 60 13.59 -14.49 -5.63
C PHE A 60 13.36 -13.29 -6.54
N SER A 61 13.17 -13.59 -7.82
CA SER A 61 12.67 -12.65 -8.82
C SER A 61 11.59 -13.34 -9.64
N SER A 62 10.45 -12.69 -9.82
CA SER A 62 9.29 -13.22 -10.55
C SER A 62 8.58 -12.12 -11.33
N ILE A 63 7.51 -12.51 -12.02
CA ILE A 63 6.62 -11.59 -12.76
C ILE A 63 5.20 -11.80 -12.27
N ASP A 64 4.58 -10.75 -11.78
CA ASP A 64 3.15 -10.70 -11.52
C ASP A 64 2.40 -10.08 -12.70
N SER A 65 1.29 -10.70 -13.06
CA SER A 65 0.34 -10.16 -14.04
C SER A 65 -1.01 -9.99 -13.37
N LEU A 66 -1.44 -8.75 -13.17
CA LEU A 66 -2.73 -8.41 -12.57
C LEU A 66 -3.73 -8.03 -13.67
N TYR A 67 -4.97 -8.47 -13.53
CA TYR A 67 -6.05 -8.15 -14.46
C TYR A 67 -7.40 -8.07 -13.75
N ILE A 68 -8.30 -7.27 -14.31
CA ILE A 68 -9.65 -7.09 -13.76
C ILE A 68 -10.52 -8.27 -14.21
N VAL A 69 -11.04 -9.02 -13.24
CA VAL A 69 -11.94 -10.17 -13.49
C VAL A 69 -13.41 -9.86 -13.30
N SER A 70 -13.72 -8.80 -12.55
CA SER A 70 -15.09 -8.40 -12.28
C SER A 70 -15.16 -6.91 -11.98
N THR A 71 -16.21 -6.26 -12.51
CA THR A 71 -16.55 -4.88 -12.19
C THR A 71 -18.02 -4.79 -11.81
N SER A 72 -18.35 -3.99 -10.80
CA SER A 72 -19.73 -3.75 -10.38
C SER A 72 -19.84 -2.33 -9.78
N ASN A 73 -20.51 -1.42 -10.51
CA ASN A 73 -20.55 0.00 -10.15
C ASN A 73 -19.12 0.59 -10.05
N ALA A 74 -18.77 1.14 -8.86
CA ALA A 74 -17.45 1.68 -8.57
C ALA A 74 -16.47 0.64 -7.98
N ALA A 75 -16.88 -0.61 -7.81
CA ALA A 75 -16.06 -1.69 -7.24
C ALA A 75 -15.57 -2.65 -8.32
N TYR A 76 -14.36 -3.18 -8.14
CA TYR A 76 -13.76 -4.18 -9.03
C TYR A 76 -12.87 -5.15 -8.26
N ILE A 77 -12.62 -6.30 -8.88
CA ILE A 77 -11.77 -7.37 -8.33
C ILE A 77 -10.62 -7.58 -9.31
N LEU A 78 -9.41 -7.62 -8.76
CA LEU A 78 -8.19 -8.01 -9.46
C LEU A 78 -7.90 -9.49 -9.21
N GLU A 79 -7.29 -10.13 -10.19
CA GLU A 79 -6.72 -11.48 -10.06
C GLU A 79 -5.28 -11.43 -10.56
N ALA A 80 -4.42 -12.24 -9.97
CA ALA A 80 -3.03 -12.35 -10.38
C ALA A 80 -2.74 -13.71 -11.02
N ASN A 81 -1.84 -13.73 -12.02
CA ASN A 81 -1.18 -14.91 -12.55
C ASN A 81 -2.13 -16.06 -12.92
N ASN A 82 -3.31 -15.73 -13.48
CA ASN A 82 -4.40 -16.68 -13.81
C ASN A 82 -4.89 -17.50 -12.59
N GLY A 83 -5.05 -16.84 -11.43
CA GLY A 83 -5.58 -17.45 -10.22
C GLY A 83 -4.56 -18.20 -9.36
N ILE A 84 -3.27 -18.09 -9.66
CA ILE A 84 -2.21 -18.70 -8.82
C ILE A 84 -1.91 -17.84 -7.58
N GLY A 85 -2.21 -16.55 -7.64
CA GLY A 85 -1.84 -15.55 -6.63
C GLY A 85 -0.67 -14.69 -7.09
N ALA A 86 -0.42 -13.60 -6.39
CA ALA A 86 0.70 -12.71 -6.64
C ALA A 86 1.86 -13.00 -5.69
N ASP A 87 3.08 -12.79 -6.18
CA ASP A 87 4.30 -12.94 -5.39
C ASP A 87 4.68 -11.63 -4.66
N GLY A 88 4.31 -10.48 -5.22
CA GLY A 88 4.54 -9.17 -4.62
C GLY A 88 3.59 -8.88 -3.46
N SER A 89 4.07 -8.24 -2.41
CA SER A 89 3.30 -7.96 -1.20
C SER A 89 2.09 -7.06 -1.46
N MET A 90 2.27 -5.95 -2.19
CA MET A 90 1.16 -5.06 -2.54
C MET A 90 0.24 -5.71 -3.57
N ASN A 91 0.77 -6.39 -4.58
CA ASN A 91 0.00 -7.13 -5.57
C ASN A 91 -0.86 -8.22 -4.92
N SER A 92 -0.32 -8.94 -3.93
CA SER A 92 -1.05 -9.94 -3.15
C SER A 92 -2.22 -9.31 -2.39
N ILE A 93 -2.01 -8.19 -1.72
CA ILE A 93 -3.08 -7.45 -1.04
C ILE A 93 -4.15 -7.03 -2.05
N LEU A 94 -3.79 -6.39 -3.15
CA LEU A 94 -4.74 -5.89 -4.14
C LEU A 94 -5.59 -7.00 -4.78
N THR A 95 -5.08 -8.22 -4.85
CA THR A 95 -5.75 -9.37 -5.48
C THR A 95 -6.48 -10.29 -4.49
N SER A 96 -6.33 -10.08 -3.18
CA SER A 96 -7.01 -10.87 -2.14
C SER A 96 -8.36 -10.28 -1.70
N GLY A 97 -8.85 -9.24 -2.39
CA GLY A 97 -10.10 -8.59 -2.05
C GLY A 97 -10.73 -7.81 -3.19
N SER A 98 -11.51 -6.81 -2.84
CA SER A 98 -12.14 -5.89 -3.77
C SER A 98 -11.64 -4.47 -3.55
N LEU A 99 -11.54 -3.73 -4.63
CA LEU A 99 -11.24 -2.30 -4.65
C LEU A 99 -12.49 -1.52 -5.03
N SER A 100 -12.70 -0.38 -4.40
CA SER A 100 -13.78 0.54 -4.77
C SER A 100 -13.28 1.98 -4.76
N THR A 101 -13.88 2.81 -5.62
CA THR A 101 -13.52 4.23 -5.73
C THR A 101 -14.73 5.11 -5.43
N THR A 102 -14.48 6.21 -4.76
CA THR A 102 -15.34 7.40 -4.75
C THR A 102 -14.70 8.48 -5.63
N ASP A 103 -15.20 9.72 -5.57
CA ASP A 103 -14.56 10.84 -6.28
C ASP A 103 -13.13 11.10 -5.76
N THR A 104 -12.88 10.89 -4.46
CA THR A 104 -11.60 11.25 -3.82
C THR A 104 -10.85 10.08 -3.20
N THR A 105 -11.49 8.92 -2.97
CA THR A 105 -10.89 7.80 -2.25
C THR A 105 -10.83 6.51 -3.06
N LEU A 106 -9.71 5.75 -2.90
CA LEU A 106 -9.58 4.34 -3.25
C LEU A 106 -9.63 3.52 -1.98
N ILE A 107 -10.54 2.56 -1.90
CA ILE A 107 -10.83 1.75 -0.72
C ILE A 107 -10.62 0.28 -1.05
N TYR A 108 -9.94 -0.44 -0.16
CA TYR A 108 -9.74 -1.89 -0.21
C TYR A 108 -10.59 -2.58 0.86
N SER A 109 -11.17 -3.72 0.50
CA SER A 109 -11.82 -4.65 1.44
C SER A 109 -11.52 -6.09 1.02
N GLY A 110 -10.94 -6.88 1.92
CA GLY A 110 -10.53 -8.26 1.62
C GLY A 110 -9.73 -8.90 2.74
N ALA A 111 -9.05 -9.99 2.43
CA ALA A 111 -8.19 -10.68 3.36
C ALA A 111 -6.75 -10.14 3.29
N LEU A 112 -6.10 -10.03 4.43
CA LEU A 112 -4.67 -9.75 4.56
C LEU A 112 -4.00 -10.97 5.17
N ASP A 113 -3.17 -11.65 4.40
CA ASP A 113 -2.32 -12.71 4.91
C ASP A 113 -1.16 -12.09 5.71
N LEU A 114 -0.96 -12.61 6.91
CA LEU A 114 0.10 -12.10 7.78
C LEU A 114 1.46 -12.70 7.36
N PRO A 115 2.53 -11.90 7.31
CA PRO A 115 3.86 -12.38 6.92
C PRO A 115 4.53 -13.24 8.01
N ILE A 116 3.76 -13.78 8.96
CA ILE A 116 4.26 -14.55 10.11
C ILE A 116 3.54 -15.89 10.22
N ASP A 117 3.63 -16.71 9.20
CA ASP A 117 3.04 -18.08 9.19
C ASP A 117 3.47 -18.96 10.38
N ILE A 118 4.57 -18.59 11.05
CA ILE A 118 5.10 -19.31 12.21
C ILE A 118 4.25 -19.11 13.46
N VAL A 119 3.54 -17.97 13.55
CA VAL A 119 2.81 -17.57 14.77
C VAL A 119 1.30 -17.51 14.52
N VAL A 120 0.87 -17.20 13.31
CA VAL A 120 -0.55 -16.99 12.98
C VAL A 120 -0.83 -17.52 11.58
N ASP A 121 -1.65 -18.55 11.49
CA ASP A 121 -2.11 -19.18 10.22
C ASP A 121 -3.53 -18.67 9.86
N GLN A 122 -3.83 -17.42 10.16
CA GLN A 122 -5.15 -16.84 9.89
C GLN A 122 -5.03 -15.52 9.13
N ALA A 123 -5.69 -15.44 7.96
CA ALA A 123 -5.86 -14.19 7.27
C ALA A 123 -6.77 -13.23 8.08
N LEU A 124 -6.43 -11.97 8.10
CA LEU A 124 -7.25 -10.92 8.72
C LEU A 124 -8.26 -10.38 7.71
N GLU A 125 -9.53 -10.38 8.08
CA GLU A 125 -10.57 -9.72 7.30
C GLU A 125 -10.50 -8.20 7.50
N ILE A 126 -10.20 -7.49 6.43
CA ILE A 126 -10.06 -6.04 6.39
C ILE A 126 -11.26 -5.45 5.67
N SER A 127 -11.87 -4.43 6.24
CA SER A 127 -12.97 -3.70 5.63
C SER A 127 -12.67 -2.21 5.59
N ASP A 128 -12.97 -1.59 4.45
CA ASP A 128 -12.92 -0.14 4.24
C ASP A 128 -11.57 0.52 4.53
N LEU A 129 -10.46 -0.17 4.19
CA LEU A 129 -9.11 0.38 4.27
C LEU A 129 -8.90 1.40 3.14
N ILE A 130 -8.73 2.66 3.48
CA ILE A 130 -8.49 3.73 2.49
C ILE A 130 -7.02 3.68 2.06
N LEU A 131 -6.75 3.43 0.78
CA LEU A 131 -5.41 3.45 0.20
C LEU A 131 -5.03 4.80 -0.40
N ILE A 132 -6.00 5.52 -0.97
CA ILE A 132 -5.84 6.86 -1.53
C ILE A 132 -6.94 7.74 -0.98
N ASP A 133 -6.57 8.96 -0.56
CA ASP A 133 -7.49 10.07 -0.33
C ASP A 133 -6.84 11.35 -0.87
N LEU A 134 -7.46 11.92 -1.90
CA LEU A 134 -6.94 13.10 -2.58
C LEU A 134 -7.14 14.37 -1.76
N GLU A 135 -8.15 14.41 -0.89
CA GLU A 135 -8.48 15.55 -0.04
C GLU A 135 -7.69 15.57 1.28
N ALA A 136 -7.13 14.44 1.71
CA ALA A 136 -6.33 14.37 2.92
C ALA A 136 -5.06 15.23 2.80
N ASP A 137 -4.60 15.78 3.92
CA ASP A 137 -3.33 16.48 3.98
C ASP A 137 -2.15 15.49 3.86
N ASN A 138 -1.03 15.94 3.29
CA ASN A 138 0.19 15.15 3.22
C ASN A 138 0.70 14.80 4.63
N GLY A 139 1.09 13.56 4.84
CA GLY A 139 1.49 13.00 6.13
C GLY A 139 0.32 12.57 7.02
N SER A 140 -0.93 12.62 6.53
CA SER A 140 -2.11 12.22 7.31
C SER A 140 -2.32 10.72 7.29
N VAL A 141 -2.71 10.14 8.43
CA VAL A 141 -3.28 8.79 8.51
C VAL A 141 -4.66 8.81 7.87
N LEU A 142 -4.92 7.88 6.94
CA LEU A 142 -6.18 7.77 6.20
C LEU A 142 -7.15 6.79 6.86
N SER A 143 -6.62 5.68 7.34
CA SER A 143 -7.36 4.58 7.94
C SER A 143 -6.55 3.96 9.06
N THR A 144 -7.21 3.52 10.13
CA THR A 144 -6.63 2.69 11.17
C THR A 144 -7.61 1.58 11.53
N ILE A 145 -7.14 0.34 11.50
CA ILE A 145 -7.90 -0.86 11.85
C ILE A 145 -7.15 -1.58 12.96
N GLU A 146 -7.74 -1.63 14.13
CA GLU A 146 -7.17 -2.29 15.31
C GLU A 146 -7.97 -3.56 15.63
N GLY A 147 -7.29 -4.58 16.17
CA GLY A 147 -7.95 -5.79 16.59
C GLY A 147 -7.11 -6.64 17.52
N ALA A 148 -7.76 -7.65 18.06
CA ALA A 148 -7.11 -8.67 18.87
C ALA A 148 -7.83 -10.01 18.70
N PHE A 149 -7.05 -11.10 18.71
CA PHE A 149 -7.58 -12.46 18.71
C PHE A 149 -6.69 -13.38 19.52
N THR A 150 -7.20 -14.58 19.80
CA THR A 150 -6.46 -15.60 20.53
C THR A 150 -6.33 -16.85 19.67
N GLU A 151 -5.15 -17.42 19.69
CA GLU A 151 -4.84 -18.70 19.03
C GLU A 151 -4.05 -19.62 19.94
N THR A 152 -3.77 -20.83 19.45
CA THR A 152 -2.91 -21.78 20.15
C THR A 152 -1.86 -22.29 19.18
N ILE A 153 -0.60 -22.03 19.49
CA ILE A 153 0.54 -22.49 18.71
C ILE A 153 1.16 -23.73 19.32
N ASP A 154 1.69 -24.63 18.49
CA ASP A 154 2.44 -25.79 18.93
C ASP A 154 3.95 -25.47 18.87
N ILE A 155 4.55 -25.33 20.05
CA ILE A 155 6.01 -25.22 20.15
C ILE A 155 6.56 -26.54 20.70
N GLN A 156 7.14 -27.34 19.83
CA GLN A 156 7.78 -28.64 20.16
C GLN A 156 6.85 -29.60 20.93
N GLY A 157 5.58 -29.67 20.54
CA GLY A 157 4.57 -30.52 21.19
C GLY A 157 3.92 -29.91 22.43
N SER A 158 4.25 -28.66 22.74
CA SER A 158 3.59 -27.87 23.79
C SER A 158 2.61 -26.88 23.17
N MET A 159 1.31 -27.07 23.46
CA MET A 159 0.25 -26.17 23.04
C MET A 159 0.28 -24.89 23.89
N ILE A 160 0.64 -23.76 23.29
CA ILE A 160 0.75 -22.48 23.98
C ILE A 160 -0.37 -21.57 23.52
N PRO A 161 -1.30 -21.16 24.39
CA PRO A 161 -2.27 -20.15 24.06
C PRO A 161 -1.59 -18.79 23.92
N ILE A 162 -1.86 -18.12 22.81
CA ILE A 162 -1.34 -16.78 22.49
C ILE A 162 -2.47 -15.76 22.36
N ASN A 163 -2.14 -14.52 22.68
CA ASN A 163 -2.98 -13.35 22.37
C ASN A 163 -2.19 -12.49 21.40
N VAL A 164 -2.83 -12.17 20.29
CA VAL A 164 -2.31 -11.30 19.22
C VAL A 164 -3.07 -9.99 19.28
N ASN A 165 -2.36 -8.87 19.31
CA ASN A 165 -2.94 -7.55 19.08
C ASN A 165 -2.30 -6.95 17.85
N PHE A 166 -3.09 -6.27 17.03
CA PHE A 166 -2.61 -5.67 15.79
C PHE A 166 -3.22 -4.28 15.55
N GLU A 167 -2.49 -3.50 14.76
CA GLU A 167 -2.91 -2.22 14.20
C GLU A 167 -2.43 -2.15 12.76
N LEU A 168 -3.37 -2.07 11.81
CA LEU A 168 -3.12 -1.81 10.39
C LEU A 168 -3.51 -0.36 10.11
N PHE A 169 -2.60 0.42 9.52
CA PHE A 169 -2.92 1.78 9.12
C PHE A 169 -2.30 2.15 7.78
N SER A 170 -3.01 3.00 7.06
CA SER A 170 -2.55 3.64 5.83
C SER A 170 -2.36 5.13 6.05
N ALA A 171 -1.44 5.73 5.29
CA ALA A 171 -1.18 7.16 5.33
C ALA A 171 -0.90 7.70 3.93
N LYS A 172 -1.28 8.97 3.70
CA LYS A 172 -0.86 9.75 2.54
C LYS A 172 0.50 10.36 2.82
N GLU A 173 1.47 10.08 1.96
CA GLU A 173 2.77 10.76 2.04
C GLU A 173 2.77 12.05 1.24
N ASP A 174 2.44 11.96 -0.06
CA ASP A 174 2.42 13.13 -0.94
C ASP A 174 1.58 12.92 -2.20
N LEU A 175 1.26 14.01 -2.89
CA LEU A 175 0.73 14.02 -4.24
C LEU A 175 1.60 14.95 -5.09
N TYR A 176 2.39 14.36 -5.97
CA TYR A 176 3.38 15.07 -6.79
C TYR A 176 2.79 15.44 -8.15
N ASP A 177 2.97 16.68 -8.60
CA ASP A 177 2.69 17.07 -9.98
C ASP A 177 3.54 16.25 -10.97
N SER A 178 4.77 15.90 -10.58
CA SER A 178 5.68 15.03 -11.35
C SER A 178 6.67 14.33 -10.43
N LYS A 179 6.88 13.02 -10.67
CA LYS A 179 7.86 12.19 -9.94
C LYS A 179 8.51 11.18 -10.86
N ILE A 180 9.81 10.92 -10.64
CA ILE A 180 10.52 9.83 -11.31
C ILE A 180 10.29 8.55 -10.50
N VAL A 181 9.69 7.54 -11.14
CA VAL A 181 9.48 6.21 -10.57
C VAL A 181 10.06 5.19 -11.57
N ASN A 182 10.86 4.24 -11.09
CA ASN A 182 11.55 3.24 -11.94
C ASN A 182 12.36 3.86 -13.10
N GLY A 183 12.91 5.09 -12.90
CA GLY A 183 13.67 5.81 -13.95
C GLY A 183 12.81 6.50 -15.01
N VAL A 184 11.49 6.43 -14.92
CA VAL A 184 10.52 7.09 -15.81
C VAL A 184 9.86 8.26 -15.06
N SER A 185 9.69 9.39 -15.74
CA SER A 185 8.95 10.54 -15.19
C SER A 185 7.47 10.38 -15.46
N TYR A 186 6.67 10.43 -14.38
CA TYR A 186 5.22 10.39 -14.42
C TYR A 186 4.65 11.71 -13.89
N THR A 187 3.48 12.09 -14.37
CA THR A 187 2.71 13.23 -13.85
C THR A 187 1.63 12.74 -12.90
N ASN A 188 1.27 13.57 -11.92
CA ASN A 188 0.25 13.28 -10.92
C ASN A 188 0.49 11.91 -10.27
N VAL A 189 1.51 11.83 -9.41
CA VAL A 189 1.89 10.61 -8.70
C VAL A 189 1.48 10.73 -7.23
N TYR A 190 0.61 9.84 -6.80
CA TYR A 190 0.24 9.67 -5.39
C TYR A 190 1.23 8.73 -4.70
N GLU A 191 1.75 9.13 -3.55
CA GLU A 191 2.58 8.32 -2.67
C GLU A 191 1.85 8.06 -1.36
N GLY A 192 1.75 6.80 -0.96
CA GLY A 192 1.18 6.40 0.31
C GLY A 192 1.97 5.28 0.97
N THR A 193 1.63 5.03 2.23
CA THR A 193 2.19 3.93 3.02
C THR A 193 1.09 3.09 3.64
N LEU A 194 1.39 1.80 3.80
CA LEU A 194 0.60 0.83 4.55
C LEU A 194 1.52 0.19 5.58
N ASN A 195 1.12 0.20 6.85
CA ASN A 195 1.92 -0.32 7.95
C ASN A 195 1.10 -1.25 8.82
N PHE A 196 1.70 -2.34 9.26
CA PHE A 196 1.08 -3.31 10.13
C PHE A 196 1.94 -3.54 11.38
N ASN A 197 1.44 -3.07 12.51
CA ASN A 197 2.03 -3.28 13.82
C ASN A 197 1.43 -4.51 14.48
N LEU A 198 2.25 -5.31 15.14
CA LEU A 198 1.84 -6.52 15.84
C LEU A 198 2.51 -6.63 17.20
N SER A 199 1.79 -7.21 18.16
CA SER A 199 2.35 -7.74 19.40
C SER A 199 1.74 -9.10 19.73
N VAL A 200 2.55 -10.02 20.23
CA VAL A 200 2.12 -11.37 20.60
C VAL A 200 2.57 -11.70 22.01
N THR A 201 1.61 -12.11 22.85
CA THR A 201 1.90 -12.62 24.20
C THR A 201 1.44 -14.07 24.33
N GLY A 202 2.22 -14.91 25.00
CA GLY A 202 1.88 -16.31 25.25
C GLY A 202 1.74 -16.59 26.76
N THR A 203 0.97 -17.62 27.12
CA THR A 203 0.91 -18.11 28.49
C THR A 203 1.61 -19.45 28.59
N ILE A 204 2.75 -19.49 29.26
CA ILE A 204 3.51 -20.71 29.54
C ILE A 204 3.30 -21.17 30.96
N THR A 205 3.38 -22.50 31.22
CA THR A 205 3.25 -23.05 32.56
C THR A 205 4.64 -23.42 33.11
N ILE A 206 5.09 -22.69 34.12
CA ILE A 206 6.34 -22.95 34.79
C ILE A 206 6.04 -23.43 36.22
N PHE A 207 6.50 -24.63 36.61
CA PHE A 207 6.23 -25.24 37.89
C PHE A 207 4.75 -25.30 38.31
N GLY A 208 3.84 -25.44 37.30
CA GLY A 208 2.39 -25.49 37.54
C GLY A 208 1.71 -24.13 37.68
N PHE A 209 2.43 -23.03 37.46
CA PHE A 209 1.88 -21.65 37.44
C PHE A 209 1.91 -21.10 36.02
N GLY A 210 0.79 -20.56 35.55
CA GLY A 210 0.73 -19.82 34.29
C GLY A 210 1.50 -18.50 34.41
N GLN A 211 2.40 -18.27 33.46
CA GLN A 211 3.14 -17.01 33.34
C GLN A 211 2.98 -16.45 31.94
N ASN A 212 2.61 -15.19 31.82
CA ASN A 212 2.58 -14.50 30.55
C ASN A 212 3.98 -14.05 30.16
N ILE A 213 4.36 -14.29 28.91
CA ILE A 213 5.59 -13.83 28.30
C ILE A 213 5.27 -13.09 27.00
N ASN A 214 6.08 -12.10 26.65
CA ASN A 214 6.06 -11.53 25.32
C ASN A 214 6.73 -12.51 24.36
N ILE A 215 6.06 -12.84 23.25
CA ILE A 215 6.65 -13.62 22.15
C ILE A 215 7.22 -12.66 21.12
N ILE A 216 6.41 -11.66 20.75
CA ILE A 216 6.77 -10.54 19.89
C ILE A 216 6.37 -9.27 20.64
N GLU A 217 7.34 -8.41 20.92
CA GLU A 217 7.04 -7.07 21.43
C GLU A 217 6.36 -6.22 20.34
N SER A 218 5.66 -5.16 20.75
CA SER A 218 4.98 -4.30 19.75
C SER A 218 5.98 -3.74 18.75
N GLN A 219 5.85 -4.15 17.49
CA GLN A 219 6.72 -3.74 16.39
C GLN A 219 5.96 -3.69 15.06
N ASN A 220 6.51 -2.94 14.11
CA ASN A 220 6.05 -2.96 12.73
C ASN A 220 6.59 -4.23 12.05
N ILE A 221 5.70 -5.06 11.51
CA ILE A 221 6.07 -6.34 10.84
C ILE A 221 5.86 -6.30 9.34
N LEU A 222 5.16 -5.27 8.84
CA LEU A 222 4.98 -5.00 7.41
C LEU A 222 4.90 -3.50 7.21
N SER A 223 5.75 -2.99 6.35
CA SER A 223 5.68 -1.63 5.82
C SER A 223 5.70 -1.69 4.31
N ILE A 224 4.73 -1.07 3.66
CA ILE A 224 4.67 -0.95 2.20
C ILE A 224 4.58 0.52 1.85
N LYS A 225 5.51 1.01 1.04
CA LYS A 225 5.43 2.30 0.38
C LYS A 225 4.99 2.09 -1.05
N TYR A 226 3.95 2.76 -1.50
CA TYR A 226 3.38 2.58 -2.83
C TYR A 226 3.21 3.89 -3.58
N TYR A 227 3.30 3.80 -4.91
CA TYR A 227 3.20 4.90 -5.86
C TYR A 227 2.15 4.58 -6.91
N TYR A 228 1.12 5.41 -6.99
CA TYR A 228 0.09 5.33 -8.03
C TYR A 228 0.23 6.49 -9.00
N GLY A 229 0.20 6.21 -10.28
CA GLY A 229 0.18 7.22 -11.35
C GLY A 229 -1.21 7.44 -11.89
N ALA A 230 -1.57 8.70 -12.15
CA ALA A 230 -2.86 9.00 -12.76
C ALA A 230 -2.98 8.35 -14.15
N ASN A 231 -4.12 7.72 -14.40
CA ASN A 231 -4.47 6.92 -15.58
C ASN A 231 -3.62 5.66 -15.81
N LEU A 232 -2.85 5.23 -14.79
CA LEU A 232 -1.95 4.08 -14.91
C LEU A 232 -2.18 3.04 -13.81
N GLY A 233 -2.56 3.45 -12.59
CA GLY A 233 -2.64 2.56 -11.45
C GLY A 233 -1.31 2.49 -10.68
N LEU A 234 -1.05 1.36 -10.02
CA LEU A 234 0.16 1.13 -9.23
C LEU A 234 1.40 1.13 -10.15
N LEU A 235 2.35 2.03 -9.88
CA LEU A 235 3.63 2.13 -10.61
C LEU A 235 4.74 1.34 -9.94
N ARG A 236 4.74 1.33 -8.61
CA ARG A 236 5.76 0.70 -7.78
C ARG A 236 5.22 0.49 -6.37
N ALA A 237 5.65 -0.60 -5.75
CA ALA A 237 5.60 -0.78 -4.31
C ALA A 237 6.96 -1.24 -3.77
N GLU A 238 7.28 -0.79 -2.57
CA GLU A 238 8.49 -1.17 -1.82
C GLU A 238 8.02 -1.69 -0.48
N SER A 239 8.31 -2.95 -0.17
CA SER A 239 7.90 -3.59 1.07
C SER A 239 9.09 -3.95 1.94
N GLU A 240 8.90 -3.86 3.24
CA GLU A 240 9.75 -4.46 4.25
C GLU A 240 8.86 -5.27 5.18
N GLN A 241 9.16 -6.56 5.31
CA GLN A 241 8.47 -7.49 6.18
C GLN A 241 9.47 -8.09 7.14
N GLY A 242 9.10 -8.26 8.40
CA GLY A 242 10.00 -8.90 9.34
C GLY A 242 9.46 -8.97 10.75
N PHE A 243 10.19 -9.67 11.59
CA PHE A 243 9.91 -9.78 13.02
C PHE A 243 11.18 -9.94 13.83
N GLU A 244 11.09 -9.60 15.09
CA GLU A 244 12.09 -9.90 16.11
C GLU A 244 11.39 -10.52 17.32
N LEU A 245 11.87 -11.70 17.76
CA LEU A 245 11.35 -12.37 18.96
C LEU A 245 11.84 -11.67 20.22
N ALA A 246 10.99 -11.67 21.25
CA ALA A 246 11.37 -11.13 22.55
C ALA A 246 12.54 -11.92 23.16
N PRO A 247 13.47 -11.27 23.88
CA PRO A 247 14.65 -11.92 24.44
C PRO A 247 14.34 -13.10 25.37
N GLU A 248 13.20 -13.06 26.07
CA GLU A 248 12.75 -14.13 26.95
C GLU A 248 12.41 -15.41 26.18
N VAL A 249 11.84 -15.28 24.98
CA VAL A 249 11.49 -16.41 24.12
C VAL A 249 12.75 -17.00 23.50
N ILE A 250 13.68 -16.17 23.06
CA ILE A 250 14.98 -16.62 22.53
C ILE A 250 15.69 -17.46 23.59
N ALA A 251 15.77 -16.96 24.84
CA ALA A 251 16.40 -17.68 25.94
C ALA A 251 15.70 -19.04 26.26
N LEU A 252 14.38 -19.12 26.08
CA LEU A 252 13.59 -20.32 26.24
C LEU A 252 13.87 -21.35 25.13
N ILE A 253 13.89 -20.87 23.87
CA ILE A 253 14.19 -21.68 22.68
C ILE A 253 15.60 -22.29 22.82
N ASP A 254 16.60 -21.50 23.16
CA ASP A 254 18.01 -21.94 23.35
C ASP A 254 18.15 -23.05 24.38
N GLN A 255 17.34 -23.00 25.46
CA GLN A 255 17.35 -24.03 26.51
C GLN A 255 16.66 -25.33 26.06
N THR A 256 15.71 -25.27 25.14
CA THR A 256 14.85 -26.41 24.78
C THR A 256 15.24 -27.06 23.46
N SER A 257 15.74 -26.30 22.49
CA SER A 257 15.97 -26.74 21.12
C SER A 257 17.23 -27.58 20.91
N GLY A 258 18.14 -27.64 21.91
CA GLY A 258 19.37 -28.41 21.78
C GLY A 258 20.27 -27.99 20.63
N GLY A 259 20.17 -26.75 20.16
CA GLY A 259 20.99 -26.19 19.10
C GLY A 259 20.34 -26.18 17.69
N ASN A 260 19.05 -26.46 17.56
CA ASN A 260 18.32 -26.14 16.32
C ASN A 260 18.08 -24.61 16.31
N GLU A 261 18.75 -23.93 15.42
CA GLU A 261 18.62 -22.47 15.24
C GLU A 261 17.25 -22.14 14.67
N PHE A 262 16.35 -21.72 15.52
CA PHE A 262 15.15 -21.02 15.08
C PHE A 262 15.54 -19.56 14.91
N PRO A 263 15.22 -18.89 13.77
CA PRO A 263 15.58 -17.50 13.57
C PRO A 263 14.92 -16.63 14.64
N SER A 264 15.73 -15.89 15.39
CA SER A 264 15.26 -14.93 16.39
C SER A 264 14.69 -13.66 15.76
N SER A 265 15.05 -13.41 14.52
CA SER A 265 14.56 -12.31 13.69
C SER A 265 14.66 -12.69 12.22
N ALA A 266 13.84 -12.05 11.40
CA ALA A 266 13.94 -12.13 9.95
C ALA A 266 13.50 -10.79 9.35
N THR A 267 14.18 -10.38 8.27
CA THR A 267 13.78 -9.21 7.47
C THR A 267 13.85 -9.56 6.00
N VAL A 268 12.77 -9.30 5.29
CA VAL A 268 12.64 -9.48 3.84
C VAL A 268 12.22 -8.14 3.24
N THR A 269 12.94 -7.69 2.23
CA THR A 269 12.58 -6.49 1.45
C THR A 269 12.09 -6.88 0.08
N GLY A 270 11.02 -6.25 -0.39
CA GLY A 270 10.41 -6.51 -1.68
C GLY A 270 10.31 -5.24 -2.52
N VAL A 271 10.40 -5.40 -3.83
CA VAL A 271 10.16 -4.33 -4.80
C VAL A 271 9.28 -4.88 -5.91
N GLU A 272 8.18 -4.20 -6.15
CA GLU A 272 7.27 -4.44 -7.26
C GLU A 272 7.34 -3.25 -8.20
N ALA A 273 7.70 -3.46 -9.45
CA ALA A 273 7.90 -2.40 -10.42
C ALA A 273 7.08 -2.65 -11.68
N LEU A 274 6.21 -1.72 -12.05
CA LEU A 274 5.43 -1.79 -13.29
C LEU A 274 6.36 -1.80 -14.51
N ILE A 275 6.25 -2.83 -15.36
CA ILE A 275 7.04 -3.00 -16.58
C ILE A 275 6.20 -2.98 -17.85
N ASN A 276 4.90 -3.29 -17.76
CA ASN A 276 3.99 -3.25 -18.89
C ASN A 276 2.54 -3.09 -18.42
N TYR A 277 1.69 -2.50 -19.24
CA TYR A 277 0.26 -2.35 -18.95
C TYR A 277 -0.56 -2.14 -20.21
N VAL A 278 -1.87 -2.41 -20.11
CA VAL A 278 -2.90 -1.99 -21.06
C VAL A 278 -4.07 -1.44 -20.25
N ILE A 279 -4.48 -0.22 -20.55
CA ILE A 279 -5.65 0.43 -19.97
C ILE A 279 -6.67 0.62 -21.11
N ASN A 280 -7.89 0.11 -20.89
CA ASN A 280 -9.00 0.16 -21.85
C ASN A 280 -9.98 1.30 -21.56
#